data_f5291d62d2f655a9fdafb037c390780e
#
_entry.id   f5291d62d2f655a9fdafb037c390780e
#
_cell.length_a   1.000
_cell.length_b   1.000
_cell.length_c   1.000
_cell.angle_alpha   90.00
_cell.angle_beta   90.00
_cell.angle_gamma   90.00
#
_symmetry.space_group_name_H-M   'P 1'
#
loop_
_entity.id
_entity.type
_entity.pdbx_description
1 polymer ?
#
loop_
_entity_poly.entity_id
_entity_poly.type
_entity_poly.pdbx_seq_one_letter_code
_entity_poly.pdbx_strand_id
1 'polypeptide(L)'
;MRTNSFTESQLQEFQRTGHLTIDHLFDAPTIETVLDDLTTWSGQFVDTLDSGEKKWFLEGSDRHGKTLRKLDHPAFHRKPFRELATHASLKPLIEQLLGFPCHLFFSQVFMKPPEAGSPKPIHQDNFYFGPDNLDATLTVWIALDDATLTNGCLHYCNDHQHEVLPHFAPENEPYNLQIDPTHVAQLVLTPAPIQSGGVSFHHGNTPHFSAANQSKKPRRAVAFHYLRNDAALIHSGLDYDPAMRMDVR
;
A
#
# COMPACT_ATOMS: atom_id res chain seq x y z
N MET A 1 20.25 20.90 2.35
CA MET A 1 19.23 19.84 2.13
C MET A 1 17.97 20.54 1.67
N ARG A 2 17.41 20.20 0.51
CA ARG A 2 16.07 20.68 0.16
C ARG A 2 15.11 19.98 1.12
N THR A 3 14.38 20.72 1.93
CA THR A 3 13.26 20.18 2.71
C THR A 3 12.20 19.75 1.71
N ASN A 4 11.98 18.45 1.59
CA ASN A 4 10.89 17.93 0.77
C ASN A 4 9.59 18.40 1.44
N SER A 5 8.87 19.26 0.76
CA SER A 5 7.55 19.74 1.19
C SER A 5 6.63 19.79 -0.01
N PHE A 6 5.38 19.47 0.19
CA PHE A 6 4.36 19.69 -0.83
C PHE A 6 4.12 21.19 -1.05
N THR A 7 3.82 21.54 -2.29
CA THR A 7 3.29 22.86 -2.63
C THR A 7 1.85 22.98 -2.13
N GLU A 8 1.38 24.21 -1.96
CA GLU A 8 -0.03 24.48 -1.61
C GLU A 8 -1.01 23.81 -2.59
N SER A 9 -0.70 23.84 -3.90
CA SER A 9 -1.52 23.19 -4.92
C SER A 9 -1.58 21.67 -4.74
N GLN A 10 -0.47 21.02 -4.34
CA GLN A 10 -0.45 19.56 -4.08
C GLN A 10 -1.26 19.20 -2.82
N LEU A 11 -1.18 20.03 -1.78
CA LEU A 11 -1.99 19.83 -0.57
C LEU A 11 -3.49 19.99 -0.87
N GLN A 12 -3.87 21.00 -1.64
CA GLN A 12 -5.25 21.20 -2.09
C GLN A 12 -5.74 20.05 -2.97
N GLU A 13 -4.88 19.52 -3.85
CA GLU A 13 -5.18 18.33 -4.65
C GLU A 13 -5.45 17.12 -3.76
N PHE A 14 -4.56 16.83 -2.80
CA PHE A 14 -4.76 15.73 -1.85
C PHE A 14 -6.05 15.90 -1.04
N GLN A 15 -6.33 17.08 -0.55
CA GLN A 15 -7.56 17.39 0.20
C GLN A 15 -8.81 17.17 -0.65
N ARG A 16 -8.76 17.46 -1.94
CA ARG A 16 -9.87 17.31 -2.86
C ARG A 16 -10.06 15.86 -3.32
N THR A 17 -8.96 15.15 -3.65
CA THR A 17 -9.03 13.84 -4.31
C THR A 17 -8.78 12.67 -3.37
N GLY A 18 -8.19 12.90 -2.20
CA GLY A 18 -7.77 11.88 -1.26
C GLY A 18 -6.48 11.17 -1.65
N HIS A 19 -5.82 11.54 -2.74
CA HIS A 19 -4.54 10.95 -3.16
C HIS A 19 -3.62 11.95 -3.85
N LEU A 20 -2.32 11.63 -3.85
CA LEU A 20 -1.30 12.41 -4.54
C LEU A 20 -0.15 11.48 -4.94
N THR A 21 0.31 11.59 -6.18
CA THR A 21 1.43 10.80 -6.69
C THR A 21 2.57 11.71 -7.10
N ILE A 22 3.78 11.39 -6.64
CA ILE A 22 5.02 12.10 -6.98
C ILE A 22 6.05 11.11 -7.52
N ASP A 23 6.71 11.48 -8.59
CA ASP A 23 7.80 10.69 -9.17
C ASP A 23 9.14 10.98 -8.49
N HIS A 24 10.06 10.01 -8.52
CA HIS A 24 11.47 10.19 -8.19
C HIS A 24 11.76 10.75 -6.79
N LEU A 25 11.03 10.30 -5.76
CA LEU A 25 11.37 10.64 -4.37
C LEU A 25 12.63 9.89 -3.91
N PHE A 26 12.78 8.64 -4.35
CA PHE A 26 13.91 7.78 -4.05
C PHE A 26 14.77 7.55 -5.30
N ASP A 27 16.07 7.53 -5.12
CA ASP A 27 17.01 7.21 -6.19
C ASP A 27 17.11 5.70 -6.47
N ALA A 28 17.66 5.34 -7.63
CA ALA A 28 17.81 3.96 -8.03
C ALA A 28 18.63 3.12 -7.03
N PRO A 29 19.77 3.57 -6.48
CA PRO A 29 20.52 2.79 -5.50
C PRO A 29 19.73 2.44 -4.23
N THR A 30 18.88 3.35 -3.75
CA THR A 30 18.00 3.09 -2.60
C THR A 30 17.00 1.98 -2.92
N ILE A 31 16.36 2.04 -4.09
CA ILE A 31 15.39 1.04 -4.51
C ILE A 31 16.05 -0.31 -4.80
N GLU A 32 17.22 -0.33 -5.44
CA GLU A 32 18.00 -1.55 -5.70
C GLU A 32 18.35 -2.28 -4.38
N THR A 33 18.79 -1.55 -3.34
CA THR A 33 19.05 -2.13 -2.03
C THR A 33 17.82 -2.83 -1.44
N VAL A 34 16.63 -2.22 -1.58
CA VAL A 34 15.36 -2.80 -1.12
C VAL A 34 14.98 -4.04 -1.94
N LEU A 35 15.18 -4.00 -3.26
CA LEU A 35 14.88 -5.10 -4.17
C LEU A 35 15.78 -6.32 -3.96
N ASP A 36 17.06 -6.12 -3.69
CA ASP A 36 18.03 -7.19 -3.39
C ASP A 36 17.66 -7.91 -2.07
N ASP A 37 17.32 -7.13 -1.04
CA ASP A 37 16.85 -7.66 0.22
C ASP A 37 15.51 -8.40 0.07
N LEU A 38 14.56 -7.84 -0.69
CA LEU A 38 13.28 -8.48 -0.99
C LEU A 38 13.47 -9.82 -1.70
N THR A 39 14.37 -9.90 -2.67
CA THR A 39 14.66 -11.12 -3.41
C THR A 39 15.16 -12.22 -2.48
N THR A 40 16.10 -11.87 -1.60
CA THR A 40 16.65 -12.80 -0.60
C THR A 40 15.57 -13.25 0.39
N TRP A 41 14.80 -12.30 0.94
CA TRP A 41 13.74 -12.59 1.91
C TRP A 41 12.62 -13.44 1.29
N SER A 42 12.17 -13.12 0.09
CA SER A 42 11.13 -13.86 -0.61
C SER A 42 11.48 -15.34 -0.78
N GLY A 43 12.72 -15.64 -1.19
CA GLY A 43 13.19 -17.02 -1.34
C GLY A 43 13.16 -17.79 0.00
N GLN A 44 13.62 -17.16 1.07
CA GLN A 44 13.63 -17.76 2.41
C GLN A 44 12.21 -17.95 2.96
N PHE A 45 11.33 -16.96 2.76
CA PHE A 45 9.96 -16.96 3.32
C PHE A 45 9.07 -18.05 2.73
N VAL A 46 9.14 -18.29 1.43
CA VAL A 46 8.31 -19.33 0.75
C VAL A 46 8.53 -20.71 1.36
N ASP A 47 9.76 -21.03 1.74
CA ASP A 47 10.11 -22.32 2.32
C ASP A 47 9.63 -22.50 3.77
N THR A 48 9.23 -21.42 4.45
CA THR A 48 8.69 -21.46 5.81
C THR A 48 7.16 -21.64 5.86
N LEU A 49 6.44 -21.39 4.75
CA LEU A 49 4.99 -21.39 4.73
C LEU A 49 4.38 -22.79 4.89
N ASP A 50 3.49 -22.93 5.84
CA ASP A 50 2.64 -24.12 5.95
C ASP A 50 1.49 -24.11 4.91
N SER A 51 0.72 -25.20 4.85
CA SER A 51 -0.37 -25.34 3.89
C SER A 51 -1.52 -24.35 4.10
N GLY A 52 -1.74 -23.91 5.34
CA GLY A 52 -2.78 -22.96 5.71
C GLY A 52 -2.39 -21.51 5.33
N GLU A 53 -1.11 -21.19 5.42
CA GLU A 53 -0.56 -19.87 5.14
C GLU A 53 -0.41 -19.59 3.64
N LYS A 54 -0.14 -20.62 2.84
CA LYS A 54 0.09 -20.49 1.40
C LYS A 54 -0.99 -19.71 0.67
N LYS A 55 -2.26 -19.90 1.02
CA LYS A 55 -3.39 -19.18 0.41
C LYS A 55 -3.35 -17.66 0.65
N TRP A 56 -2.65 -17.21 1.71
CA TRP A 56 -2.52 -15.78 2.04
C TRP A 56 -1.40 -15.09 1.28
N PHE A 57 -0.30 -15.81 1.07
CA PHE A 57 0.95 -15.23 0.60
C PHE A 57 1.26 -15.55 -0.86
N LEU A 58 0.70 -16.65 -1.42
CA LEU A 58 1.01 -17.08 -2.77
C LEU A 58 -0.07 -16.67 -3.79
N GLU A 59 0.33 -16.52 -5.03
CA GLU A 59 -0.58 -16.37 -6.17
C GLU A 59 -1.36 -17.68 -6.42
N GLY A 60 -2.70 -17.59 -6.41
CA GLY A 60 -3.56 -18.75 -6.60
C GLY A 60 -3.48 -19.39 -7.98
N SER A 61 -2.94 -18.68 -8.98
CA SER A 61 -2.72 -19.17 -10.34
C SER A 61 -1.35 -19.85 -10.52
N ASP A 62 -0.47 -19.80 -9.54
CA ASP A 62 0.85 -20.42 -9.64
C ASP A 62 0.75 -21.94 -9.51
N ARG A 63 0.96 -22.62 -10.64
CA ARG A 63 0.96 -24.09 -10.72
C ARG A 63 2.06 -24.75 -9.88
N HIS A 64 3.11 -24.02 -9.52
CA HIS A 64 4.23 -24.48 -8.71
C HIS A 64 4.09 -24.13 -7.24
N GLY A 65 3.12 -23.28 -6.88
CA GLY A 65 2.81 -22.92 -5.50
C GLY A 65 3.94 -22.18 -4.77
N LYS A 66 4.75 -21.39 -5.49
CA LYS A 66 5.92 -20.68 -4.94
C LYS A 66 5.97 -19.20 -5.24
N THR A 67 5.05 -18.68 -6.04
CA THR A 67 5.05 -17.26 -6.44
C THR A 67 4.35 -16.42 -5.40
N LEU A 68 5.10 -15.61 -4.68
CA LEU A 68 4.56 -14.69 -3.68
C LEU A 68 3.77 -13.55 -4.33
N ARG A 69 2.63 -13.23 -3.72
CA ARG A 69 1.83 -12.03 -4.03
C ARG A 69 2.01 -10.92 -3.01
N LYS A 70 2.37 -11.26 -1.77
CA LYS A 70 2.59 -10.29 -0.69
C LYS A 70 3.56 -10.81 0.37
N LEU A 71 4.08 -9.89 1.17
CA LEU A 71 4.79 -10.13 2.43
C LEU A 71 4.36 -9.07 3.44
N ASP A 72 4.05 -9.50 4.66
CA ASP A 72 3.58 -8.61 5.72
C ASP A 72 4.73 -8.12 6.60
N HIS A 73 4.60 -6.91 7.14
CA HIS A 73 5.53 -6.27 8.08
C HIS A 73 6.99 -6.13 7.62
N PRO A 74 7.27 -5.80 6.33
CA PRO A 74 8.65 -5.65 5.87
C PRO A 74 9.46 -4.65 6.69
N ALA A 75 8.87 -3.54 7.09
CA ALA A 75 9.56 -2.52 7.89
C ALA A 75 10.00 -3.03 9.27
N PHE A 76 9.26 -3.96 9.86
CA PHE A 76 9.63 -4.59 11.13
C PHE A 76 10.74 -5.64 10.94
N HIS A 77 10.59 -6.51 9.94
CA HIS A 77 11.47 -7.66 9.75
C HIS A 77 12.78 -7.33 9.01
N ARG A 78 12.79 -6.29 8.15
CA ARG A 78 13.88 -6.02 7.22
C ARG A 78 14.40 -4.60 7.34
N LYS A 79 15.71 -4.46 7.57
CA LYS A 79 16.37 -3.16 7.75
C LYS A 79 16.18 -2.20 6.57
N PRO A 80 16.37 -2.61 5.27
CA PRO A 80 16.17 -1.69 4.15
C PRO A 80 14.75 -1.12 4.06
N PHE A 81 13.74 -1.90 4.38
CA PHE A 81 12.35 -1.44 4.40
C PHE A 81 12.07 -0.49 5.57
N ARG A 82 12.70 -0.73 6.73
CA ARG A 82 12.61 0.19 7.88
C ARG A 82 13.23 1.55 7.55
N GLU A 83 14.41 1.54 6.93
CA GLU A 83 15.10 2.76 6.50
C GLU A 83 14.28 3.51 5.45
N LEU A 84 13.61 2.80 4.55
CA LEU A 84 12.72 3.40 3.56
C LEU A 84 11.49 4.04 4.24
N ALA A 85 10.82 3.33 5.17
CA ALA A 85 9.64 3.81 5.89
C ALA A 85 9.92 5.06 6.76
N THR A 86 11.13 5.15 7.32
CA THR A 86 11.54 6.26 8.19
C THR A 86 12.47 7.26 7.50
N HIS A 87 12.53 7.22 6.17
CA HIS A 87 13.45 8.05 5.41
C HIS A 87 13.18 9.54 5.62
N ALA A 88 14.25 10.32 5.77
CA ALA A 88 14.18 11.77 6.05
C ALA A 88 13.38 12.56 5.00
N SER A 89 13.30 12.06 3.76
CA SER A 89 12.49 12.69 2.70
C SER A 89 10.99 12.42 2.85
N LEU A 90 10.57 11.32 3.49
CA LEU A 90 9.16 10.99 3.68
C LEU A 90 8.53 11.70 4.87
N LYS A 91 9.27 11.80 5.97
CA LYS A 91 8.74 12.32 7.23
C LYS A 91 7.98 13.65 7.08
N PRO A 92 8.57 14.73 6.51
CA PRO A 92 7.87 16.00 6.39
C PRO A 92 6.65 15.93 5.47
N LEU A 93 6.63 15.03 4.48
CA LEU A 93 5.51 14.84 3.58
C LEU A 93 4.34 14.15 4.30
N ILE A 94 4.64 13.13 5.10
CA ILE A 94 3.64 12.42 5.92
C ILE A 94 3.02 13.39 6.95
N GLU A 95 3.85 14.14 7.67
CA GLU A 95 3.38 15.11 8.67
C GLU A 95 2.49 16.21 8.06
N GLN A 96 2.81 16.68 6.84
CA GLN A 96 1.97 17.66 6.13
C GLN A 96 0.59 17.12 5.76
N LEU A 97 0.49 15.84 5.38
CA LEU A 97 -0.78 15.22 4.98
C LEU A 97 -1.64 14.79 6.17
N LEU A 98 -1.03 14.29 7.25
CA LEU A 98 -1.74 13.91 8.47
C LEU A 98 -1.94 15.07 9.44
N GLY A 99 -1.12 16.13 9.36
CA GLY A 99 -1.19 17.32 10.21
C GLY A 99 -0.68 17.14 11.64
N PHE A 100 -0.25 15.92 12.07
CA PHE A 100 0.22 15.61 13.43
C PHE A 100 1.34 14.58 13.41
N PRO A 101 2.12 14.45 14.50
CA PRO A 101 3.03 13.32 14.65
C PRO A 101 2.30 11.98 14.51
N CYS A 102 2.92 11.04 13.84
CA CYS A 102 2.33 9.76 13.51
C CYS A 102 3.31 8.61 13.74
N HIS A 103 2.81 7.40 13.65
CA HIS A 103 3.60 6.18 13.66
C HIS A 103 3.17 5.24 12.54
N LEU A 104 4.12 4.45 12.07
CA LEU A 104 3.84 3.29 11.22
C LEU A 104 3.25 2.18 12.09
N PHE A 105 2.10 1.65 11.72
CA PHE A 105 1.45 0.54 12.44
C PHE A 105 1.38 -0.74 11.62
N PHE A 106 1.43 -0.63 10.28
CA PHE A 106 1.36 -1.77 9.38
C PHE A 106 2.16 -1.51 8.11
N SER A 107 2.70 -2.58 7.50
CA SER A 107 3.37 -2.48 6.21
C SER A 107 3.23 -3.78 5.42
N GLN A 108 3.16 -3.66 4.09
CA GLN A 108 3.07 -4.82 3.19
C GLN A 108 3.88 -4.60 1.91
N VAL A 109 4.57 -5.64 1.45
CA VAL A 109 5.04 -5.70 0.06
C VAL A 109 3.96 -6.37 -0.78
N PHE A 110 3.64 -5.76 -1.90
CA PHE A 110 2.76 -6.33 -2.92
C PHE A 110 3.54 -6.67 -4.17
N MET A 111 3.38 -7.90 -4.63
CA MET A 111 4.08 -8.41 -5.81
C MET A 111 3.05 -8.89 -6.83
N LYS A 112 3.18 -8.40 -8.06
CA LYS A 112 2.45 -8.90 -9.22
C LYS A 112 3.46 -9.50 -10.19
N PRO A 113 3.65 -10.83 -10.16
CA PRO A 113 4.54 -11.51 -11.09
C PRO A 113 4.09 -11.29 -12.55
N PRO A 114 5.01 -11.40 -13.53
CA PRO A 114 4.68 -11.27 -14.94
C PRO A 114 3.57 -12.24 -15.34
N GLU A 115 2.58 -11.76 -16.09
CA GLU A 115 1.49 -12.54 -16.71
C GLU A 115 0.63 -13.39 -15.73
N ALA A 116 0.91 -13.31 -14.41
CA ALA A 116 0.26 -14.10 -13.38
C ALA A 116 -0.23 -13.29 -12.16
N GLY A 117 0.19 -12.05 -12.01
CA GLY A 117 -0.16 -11.22 -10.85
C GLY A 117 -1.65 -10.91 -10.80
N SER A 118 -2.33 -11.34 -9.74
CA SER A 118 -3.77 -11.15 -9.53
C SER A 118 -4.17 -9.68 -9.37
N PRO A 119 -5.39 -9.28 -9.74
CA PRO A 119 -5.91 -7.96 -9.40
C PRO A 119 -6.10 -7.83 -7.88
N LYS A 120 -6.03 -6.60 -7.36
CA LYS A 120 -6.56 -6.28 -6.03
C LYS A 120 -7.89 -5.55 -6.25
N PRO A 121 -9.02 -6.10 -5.79
CA PRO A 121 -10.33 -5.49 -5.94
C PRO A 121 -10.39 -4.09 -5.33
N ILE A 122 -11.38 -3.31 -5.76
CA ILE A 122 -11.61 -1.97 -5.21
C ILE A 122 -11.99 -2.03 -3.74
N HIS A 123 -11.28 -1.27 -2.92
CA HIS A 123 -11.44 -1.25 -1.47
C HIS A 123 -10.99 0.09 -0.88
N GLN A 124 -11.24 0.25 0.39
CA GLN A 124 -10.73 1.35 1.22
C GLN A 124 -9.93 0.75 2.38
N ASP A 125 -8.76 1.30 2.64
CA ASP A 125 -7.86 0.79 3.68
C ASP A 125 -8.49 0.89 5.08
N ASN A 126 -9.20 1.98 5.37
CA ASN A 126 -9.86 2.17 6.66
C ASN A 126 -10.95 1.14 6.97
N PHE A 127 -11.50 0.45 5.96
CA PHE A 127 -12.40 -0.66 6.21
C PHE A 127 -11.68 -1.82 6.93
N TYR A 128 -10.42 -2.06 6.61
CA TYR A 128 -9.58 -3.05 7.30
C TYR A 128 -9.07 -2.53 8.64
N PHE A 129 -8.68 -1.25 8.70
CA PHE A 129 -7.96 -0.68 9.84
C PHE A 129 -8.87 -0.25 10.98
N GLY A 130 -10.07 0.25 10.69
CA GLY A 130 -11.05 0.66 11.68
C GLY A 130 -10.57 1.74 12.65
N PRO A 131 -10.04 2.88 12.17
CA PRO A 131 -9.63 3.95 13.06
C PRO A 131 -10.85 4.64 13.71
N ASP A 132 -10.68 5.14 14.93
CA ASP A 132 -11.68 5.96 15.62
C ASP A 132 -11.89 7.34 14.99
N ASN A 133 -10.90 7.79 14.24
CA ASN A 133 -10.96 8.99 13.42
C ASN A 133 -10.60 8.63 11.96
N LEU A 134 -11.55 8.78 11.06
CA LEU A 134 -11.41 8.40 9.65
C LEU A 134 -10.30 9.15 8.92
N ASP A 135 -9.96 10.37 9.37
CA ASP A 135 -8.92 11.23 8.78
C ASP A 135 -7.51 10.97 9.38
N ALA A 136 -7.38 9.93 10.23
CA ALA A 136 -6.15 9.70 10.96
C ALA A 136 -5.20 8.70 10.30
N THR A 137 -5.53 8.15 9.14
CA THR A 137 -4.69 7.17 8.44
C THR A 137 -4.22 7.67 7.09
N LEU A 138 -2.98 7.35 6.76
CA LEU A 138 -2.35 7.63 5.48
C LEU A 138 -1.59 6.40 5.01
N THR A 139 -1.81 6.00 3.77
CA THR A 139 -0.99 5.00 3.11
C THR A 139 0.04 5.67 2.21
N VAL A 140 1.30 5.28 2.38
CA VAL A 140 2.43 5.64 1.53
C VAL A 140 2.81 4.41 0.71
N TRP A 141 2.50 4.45 -0.57
CA TRP A 141 2.77 3.36 -1.50
C TRP A 141 3.97 3.71 -2.39
N ILE A 142 5.07 2.94 -2.29
CA ILE A 142 6.32 3.19 -3.00
C ILE A 142 6.49 2.15 -4.09
N ALA A 143 6.66 2.61 -5.32
CA ALA A 143 6.94 1.77 -6.47
C ALA A 143 8.40 1.27 -6.42
N LEU A 144 8.59 -0.03 -6.29
CA LEU A 144 9.92 -0.67 -6.40
C LEU A 144 10.25 -0.99 -7.86
N ASP A 145 9.24 -1.26 -8.69
CA ASP A 145 9.32 -1.34 -10.15
C ASP A 145 8.42 -0.26 -10.75
N ASP A 146 8.61 0.06 -12.03
CA ASP A 146 7.66 0.90 -12.76
C ASP A 146 6.26 0.27 -12.69
N ALA A 147 5.28 1.03 -12.25
CA ALA A 147 3.87 0.63 -12.24
C ALA A 147 3.14 1.32 -13.38
N THR A 148 2.69 0.54 -14.33
CA THR A 148 2.04 0.99 -15.57
C THR A 148 0.61 0.47 -15.66
N LEU A 149 -0.17 0.93 -16.62
CA LEU A 149 -1.51 0.42 -16.90
C LEU A 149 -1.50 -1.10 -17.17
N THR A 150 -0.48 -1.60 -17.84
CA THR A 150 -0.41 -3.00 -18.25
C THR A 150 0.07 -3.96 -17.17
N ASN A 151 0.82 -3.46 -16.16
CA ASN A 151 1.30 -4.30 -15.06
C ASN A 151 0.58 -4.06 -13.72
N GLY A 152 -0.48 -3.25 -13.72
CA GLY A 152 -1.34 -3.05 -12.56
C GLY A 152 -0.89 -1.91 -11.66
N CYS A 153 -0.74 -0.69 -12.18
CA CYS A 153 -0.66 0.51 -11.37
C CYS A 153 -1.93 0.70 -10.52
N LEU A 154 -1.84 1.55 -9.51
CA LEU A 154 -3.02 1.92 -8.72
C LEU A 154 -3.99 2.76 -9.57
N HIS A 155 -5.26 2.62 -9.24
CA HIS A 155 -6.34 3.48 -9.72
C HIS A 155 -7.07 4.00 -8.50
N TYR A 156 -7.35 5.28 -8.46
CA TYR A 156 -8.02 5.96 -7.37
C TYR A 156 -9.37 6.52 -7.79
N CYS A 157 -10.33 6.49 -6.87
CA CYS A 157 -11.56 7.24 -7.02
C CYS A 157 -11.43 8.58 -6.30
N ASN A 158 -11.67 9.65 -7.01
CA ASN A 158 -11.65 11.01 -6.46
C ASN A 158 -12.93 11.29 -5.67
N ASP A 159 -12.85 12.20 -4.69
CA ASP A 159 -13.98 12.77 -3.96
C ASP A 159 -14.78 11.78 -3.07
N HIS A 160 -14.18 10.63 -2.69
CA HIS A 160 -14.79 9.61 -1.81
C HIS A 160 -14.00 9.31 -0.54
N GLN A 161 -13.11 10.20 -0.11
CA GLN A 161 -12.29 10.03 1.10
C GLN A 161 -13.01 10.40 2.41
N HIS A 162 -14.24 10.89 2.35
CA HIS A 162 -14.98 11.38 3.54
C HIS A 162 -15.81 10.31 4.24
N GLU A 163 -15.96 9.13 3.66
CA GLU A 163 -16.77 8.04 4.18
C GLU A 163 -16.16 6.67 3.91
N VAL A 164 -16.53 5.68 4.71
CA VAL A 164 -16.23 4.27 4.43
C VAL A 164 -17.46 3.64 3.80
N LEU A 165 -17.33 3.24 2.53
CA LEU A 165 -18.40 2.58 1.79
C LEU A 165 -18.63 1.14 2.31
N PRO A 166 -19.82 0.55 2.12
CA PRO A 166 -20.07 -0.84 2.44
C PRO A 166 -19.13 -1.77 1.66
N HIS A 167 -18.55 -2.75 2.38
CA HIS A 167 -17.71 -3.79 1.79
C HIS A 167 -18.30 -5.17 2.03
N PHE A 168 -17.93 -6.12 1.20
CA PHE A 168 -18.27 -7.53 1.38
C PHE A 168 -17.04 -8.41 1.08
N ALA A 169 -17.09 -9.64 1.59
CA ALA A 169 -16.12 -10.68 1.27
C ALA A 169 -16.72 -11.64 0.25
N PRO A 170 -16.09 -11.88 -0.91
CA PRO A 170 -16.52 -12.95 -1.81
C PRO A 170 -16.44 -14.31 -1.13
N GLU A 171 -17.41 -15.21 -1.40
CA GLU A 171 -17.49 -16.52 -0.76
C GLU A 171 -16.20 -17.34 -0.88
N ASN A 172 -15.54 -17.26 -2.04
CA ASN A 172 -14.31 -18.01 -2.30
C ASN A 172 -13.03 -17.23 -1.96
N GLU A 173 -13.13 -15.95 -1.60
CA GLU A 173 -12.00 -15.07 -1.30
C GLU A 173 -12.28 -14.20 -0.06
N PRO A 174 -12.53 -14.80 1.12
CA PRO A 174 -12.99 -14.08 2.32
C PRO A 174 -12.02 -13.00 2.82
N TYR A 175 -10.78 -13.02 2.32
CA TYR A 175 -9.74 -12.06 2.68
C TYR A 175 -9.56 -10.95 1.66
N ASN A 176 -10.33 -10.98 0.58
CA ASN A 176 -10.27 -10.01 -0.49
C ASN A 176 -11.48 -9.10 -0.43
N LEU A 177 -11.63 -8.45 0.73
CA LEU A 177 -12.71 -7.49 0.98
C LEU A 177 -12.73 -6.43 -0.12
N GLN A 178 -13.92 -6.13 -0.62
CA GLN A 178 -14.12 -5.18 -1.70
C GLN A 178 -15.40 -4.38 -1.48
N ILE A 179 -15.43 -3.17 -2.03
CA ILE A 179 -16.61 -2.31 -2.00
C ILE A 179 -17.77 -3.01 -2.71
N ASP A 180 -18.97 -2.90 -2.14
CA ASP A 180 -20.19 -3.47 -2.71
C ASP A 180 -20.38 -3.01 -4.18
N PRO A 181 -20.67 -3.92 -5.13
CA PRO A 181 -20.80 -3.58 -6.55
C PRO A 181 -21.83 -2.49 -6.84
N THR A 182 -22.85 -2.34 -6.01
CA THR A 182 -23.87 -1.28 -6.18
C THR A 182 -23.27 0.12 -6.01
N HIS A 183 -22.21 0.25 -5.21
CA HIS A 183 -21.48 1.50 -5.03
C HIS A 183 -20.38 1.69 -6.07
N VAL A 184 -19.74 0.61 -6.52
CA VAL A 184 -18.64 0.66 -7.52
C VAL A 184 -19.11 1.27 -8.84
N ALA A 185 -20.34 1.01 -9.28
CA ALA A 185 -20.85 1.50 -10.55
C ALA A 185 -20.89 3.05 -10.67
N GLN A 186 -20.81 3.76 -9.54
CA GLN A 186 -20.85 5.22 -9.48
C GLN A 186 -19.45 5.84 -9.38
N LEU A 187 -18.41 5.02 -9.16
CA LEU A 187 -17.05 5.49 -8.94
C LEU A 187 -16.33 5.75 -10.27
N VAL A 188 -15.76 6.93 -10.39
CA VAL A 188 -14.89 7.28 -11.52
C VAL A 188 -13.44 7.06 -11.10
N LEU A 189 -12.80 6.06 -11.70
CA LEU A 189 -11.47 5.62 -11.33
C LEU A 189 -10.41 6.19 -12.27
N THR A 190 -9.43 6.86 -11.71
CA THR A 190 -8.31 7.49 -12.42
C THR A 190 -7.03 6.69 -12.20
N PRO A 191 -6.34 6.27 -13.26
CA PRO A 191 -5.07 5.56 -13.12
C PRO A 191 -3.96 6.49 -12.63
N ALA A 192 -3.08 5.95 -11.79
CA ALA A 192 -1.89 6.60 -11.26
C ALA A 192 -0.61 5.81 -11.63
N PRO A 193 -0.21 5.81 -12.91
CA PRO A 193 1.06 5.20 -13.30
C PRO A 193 2.21 5.95 -12.64
N ILE A 194 3.27 5.23 -12.26
CA ILE A 194 4.38 5.79 -11.49
C ILE A 194 5.67 5.03 -11.80
N GLN A 195 6.79 5.72 -11.87
CA GLN A 195 8.10 5.12 -12.07
C GLN A 195 8.68 4.56 -10.76
N SER A 196 9.62 3.63 -10.88
CA SER A 196 10.40 3.12 -9.74
C SER A 196 11.03 4.26 -8.95
N GLY A 197 10.92 4.19 -7.61
CA GLY A 197 11.34 5.28 -6.71
C GLY A 197 10.31 6.39 -6.51
N GLY A 198 9.21 6.37 -7.27
CA GLY A 198 8.08 7.26 -7.05
C GLY A 198 7.20 6.81 -5.88
N VAL A 199 6.40 7.73 -5.36
CA VAL A 199 5.56 7.52 -4.18
C VAL A 199 4.14 8.02 -4.44
N SER A 200 3.17 7.19 -4.11
CA SER A 200 1.77 7.57 -4.09
C SER A 200 1.26 7.60 -2.65
N PHE A 201 0.68 8.71 -2.25
CA PHE A 201 0.03 8.91 -0.96
C PHE A 201 -1.47 8.81 -1.15
N HIS A 202 -2.16 8.10 -0.26
CA HIS A 202 -3.62 8.12 -0.26
C HIS A 202 -4.20 8.05 1.15
N HIS A 203 -5.32 8.73 1.31
CA HIS A 203 -6.12 8.74 2.52
C HIS A 203 -6.74 7.35 2.75
N GLY A 204 -6.86 6.91 3.99
CA GLY A 204 -7.39 5.58 4.31
C GLY A 204 -8.79 5.27 3.76
N ASN A 205 -9.59 6.30 3.52
CA ASN A 205 -10.92 6.15 2.91
C ASN A 205 -10.93 6.27 1.39
N THR A 206 -9.81 6.58 0.72
CA THR A 206 -9.79 6.70 -0.75
C THR A 206 -10.03 5.34 -1.40
N PRO A 207 -11.13 5.13 -2.14
CA PRO A 207 -11.35 3.89 -2.86
C PRO A 207 -10.29 3.71 -3.93
N HIS A 208 -9.67 2.52 -3.95
CA HIS A 208 -8.62 2.23 -4.91
C HIS A 208 -8.57 0.75 -5.28
N PHE A 209 -7.98 0.47 -6.45
CA PHE A 209 -7.74 -0.90 -6.93
C PHE A 209 -6.47 -0.98 -7.76
N SER A 210 -6.06 -2.20 -8.10
CA SER A 210 -5.03 -2.42 -9.13
C SER A 210 -5.40 -3.61 -10.01
N ALA A 211 -5.30 -3.43 -11.33
CA ALA A 211 -5.55 -4.49 -12.31
C ALA A 211 -4.53 -5.65 -12.20
N ALA A 212 -4.83 -6.77 -12.85
CA ALA A 212 -3.88 -7.85 -13.01
C ALA A 212 -2.63 -7.40 -13.80
N ASN A 213 -1.51 -8.05 -13.55
CA ASN A 213 -0.31 -7.85 -14.37
C ASN A 213 -0.40 -8.69 -15.65
N GLN A 214 -0.60 -8.02 -16.77
CA GLN A 214 -0.63 -8.62 -18.12
C GLN A 214 0.69 -8.43 -18.87
N SER A 215 1.69 -7.84 -18.23
CA SER A 215 2.98 -7.55 -18.84
C SER A 215 4.01 -8.64 -18.56
N LYS A 216 5.12 -8.61 -19.29
CA LYS A 216 6.29 -9.49 -19.08
C LYS A 216 7.23 -9.01 -17.98
N LYS A 217 6.91 -7.90 -17.31
CA LYS A 217 7.73 -7.33 -16.22
C LYS A 217 7.03 -7.51 -14.87
N PRO A 218 7.74 -7.75 -13.78
CA PRO A 218 7.14 -7.74 -12.44
C PRO A 218 6.65 -6.33 -12.08
N ARG A 219 5.73 -6.25 -11.11
CA ARG A 219 5.37 -5.02 -10.43
C ARG A 219 5.40 -5.27 -8.93
N ARG A 220 6.47 -4.80 -8.29
CA ARG A 220 6.66 -4.86 -6.84
C ARG A 220 6.52 -3.47 -6.26
N ALA A 221 5.89 -3.40 -5.12
CA ALA A 221 5.70 -2.16 -4.38
C ALA A 221 5.61 -2.45 -2.89
N VAL A 222 5.88 -1.45 -2.06
CA VAL A 222 5.66 -1.53 -0.62
C VAL A 222 4.66 -0.46 -0.21
N ALA A 223 3.70 -0.83 0.64
CA ALA A 223 2.78 0.08 1.30
C ALA A 223 3.17 0.20 2.78
N PHE A 224 3.26 1.42 3.26
CA PHE A 224 3.45 1.80 4.65
C PHE A 224 2.20 2.52 5.14
N HIS A 225 1.58 2.01 6.20
CA HIS A 225 0.34 2.56 6.74
C HIS A 225 0.63 3.27 8.06
N TYR A 226 0.38 4.59 8.04
CA TYR A 226 0.63 5.47 9.17
C TYR A 226 -0.68 5.86 9.86
N LEU A 227 -0.61 5.90 11.19
CA LEU A 227 -1.71 6.35 12.04
C LEU A 227 -1.25 7.57 12.83
N ARG A 228 -2.07 8.59 12.86
CA ARG A 228 -1.87 9.78 13.69
C ARG A 228 -1.86 9.41 15.18
N ASN A 229 -0.97 10.04 15.96
CA ASN A 229 -0.73 9.63 17.35
C ASN A 229 -1.90 9.93 18.30
N ASP A 230 -2.86 10.77 17.90
CA ASP A 230 -4.07 11.10 18.66
C ASP A 230 -5.27 10.21 18.30
N ALA A 231 -5.07 9.17 17.50
CA ALA A 231 -6.10 8.24 17.08
C ALA A 231 -5.73 6.79 17.44
N ALA A 232 -6.73 5.91 17.46
CA ALA A 232 -6.60 4.49 17.75
C ALA A 232 -7.35 3.63 16.72
N LEU A 233 -6.89 2.40 16.51
CA LEU A 233 -7.61 1.39 15.72
C LEU A 233 -8.57 0.67 16.67
N ILE A 234 -9.87 0.90 16.53
CA ILE A 234 -10.91 0.40 17.47
C ILE A 234 -11.83 -0.67 16.89
N HIS A 235 -11.91 -0.75 15.57
CA HIS A 235 -12.79 -1.69 14.85
C HIS A 235 -12.03 -2.47 13.79
N SER A 236 -10.75 -2.71 14.02
CA SER A 236 -9.90 -3.41 13.06
C SER A 236 -10.41 -4.81 12.74
N GLY A 237 -10.52 -5.10 11.44
CA GLY A 237 -10.75 -6.46 10.93
C GLY A 237 -9.49 -7.34 10.95
N LEU A 238 -8.35 -6.77 11.34
CA LEU A 238 -7.04 -7.41 11.41
C LEU A 238 -6.44 -7.19 12.80
N ASP A 239 -5.72 -8.19 13.31
CA ASP A 239 -4.95 -8.05 14.55
C ASP A 239 -3.64 -7.31 14.24
N TYR A 240 -3.41 -6.20 14.95
CA TYR A 240 -2.15 -5.44 14.87
C TYR A 240 -1.35 -5.60 16.15
N ASP A 241 -0.14 -6.13 16.01
CA ASP A 241 0.79 -6.26 17.14
C ASP A 241 1.39 -4.88 17.48
N PRO A 242 1.13 -4.32 18.68
CA PRO A 242 1.72 -3.04 19.09
C PRO A 242 3.25 -3.03 19.08
N ALA A 243 3.91 -4.19 19.19
CA ALA A 243 5.37 -4.31 19.12
C ALA A 243 5.92 -3.97 17.72
N MET A 244 5.08 -4.03 16.69
CA MET A 244 5.45 -3.67 15.32
C MET A 244 5.28 -2.18 15.01
N ARG A 245 4.79 -1.40 15.97
CA ARG A 245 4.68 0.05 15.85
C ARG A 245 6.06 0.71 15.76
N MET A 246 6.20 1.65 14.84
CA MET A 246 7.42 2.45 14.70
C MET A 246 7.07 3.95 14.63
N ASP A 247 7.58 4.70 15.60
CA ASP A 247 7.43 6.15 15.61
C ASP A 247 8.21 6.79 14.46
N VAL A 248 7.58 7.70 13.75
CA VAL A 248 8.23 8.56 12.74
C VAL A 248 8.77 9.79 13.48
N ARG A 249 10.06 9.74 13.86
CA ARG A 249 10.76 10.81 14.60
C ARG A 249 11.61 11.68 13.68
#